data_c3e9e61804c1387380582a28fbbae086
#
_entry.id   c3e9e61804c1387380582a28fbbae086
#
_cell.length_a   1.000
_cell.length_b   1.000
_cell.length_c   1.000
_cell.angle_alpha   90.00
_cell.angle_beta   90.00
_cell.angle_gamma   90.00
#
_symmetry.space_group_name_H-M   'P 1'
#
loop_
_entity.id
_entity.type
_entity.pdbx_description
1 polymer ?
#
loop_
_entity_poly.entity_id
_entity_poly.type
_entity_poly.pdbx_seq_one_letter_code
_entity_poly.pdbx_strand_id
1 'polypeptide(L)'
;KVKAFNLKAVTKALEEMKGKSGVRVLIAEEPCVLYARRRLKKGQPQVAQVVQQGEEALRCLEQLACPAFYRQGDNLAVDETLCSGCMICLQIAPTAFKAKKR
;
A
#
# COMPACT_ATOMS: atom_id res chain seq x y z
N LYS A 1 0.35 4.35 18.88
CA LYS A 1 1.13 4.91 17.77
C LYS A 1 1.61 3.78 16.86
N VAL A 2 1.31 3.85 15.58
CA VAL A 2 1.66 2.81 14.61
C VAL A 2 2.31 3.41 13.36
N LYS A 3 3.06 2.60 12.62
CA LYS A 3 3.54 2.97 11.30
C LYS A 3 2.40 2.89 10.28
N ALA A 4 2.12 3.99 9.59
CA ALA A 4 0.96 4.11 8.71
C ALA A 4 0.97 3.08 7.57
N PHE A 5 2.12 2.74 7.02
CA PHE A 5 2.24 1.79 5.92
C PHE A 5 2.34 0.32 6.37
N ASN A 6 2.26 0.05 7.66
CA ASN A 6 2.19 -1.32 8.17
C ASN A 6 0.72 -1.68 8.44
N LEU A 7 0.03 -2.21 7.43
CA LEU A 7 -1.40 -2.52 7.52
C LEU A 7 -1.71 -3.50 8.64
N LYS A 8 -0.86 -4.47 8.87
CA LYS A 8 -1.05 -5.46 9.94
C LYS A 8 -1.06 -4.80 11.31
N ALA A 9 -0.13 -3.87 11.56
CA ALA A 9 -0.08 -3.12 12.82
C ALA A 9 -1.29 -2.19 12.99
N VAL A 10 -1.70 -1.51 11.92
CA VAL A 10 -2.87 -0.64 11.92
C VAL A 10 -4.14 -1.43 12.22
N THR A 11 -4.33 -2.55 11.53
CA THR A 11 -5.50 -3.43 11.73
C THR A 11 -5.55 -3.95 13.16
N LYS A 12 -4.44 -4.42 13.70
CA LYS A 12 -4.35 -4.89 15.08
C LYS A 12 -4.72 -3.80 16.08
N ALA A 13 -4.19 -2.59 15.89
CA ALA A 13 -4.49 -1.45 16.76
C ALA A 13 -5.97 -1.09 16.73
N LEU A 14 -6.59 -1.08 15.55
CA LEU A 14 -8.02 -0.81 15.38
C LEU A 14 -8.88 -1.87 16.08
N GLU A 15 -8.53 -3.14 15.96
CA GLU A 15 -9.24 -4.24 16.63
C GLU A 15 -9.15 -4.10 18.17
N GLU A 16 -7.98 -3.79 18.70
CA GLU A 16 -7.80 -3.55 20.13
C GLU A 16 -8.63 -2.36 20.63
N MET A 17 -8.73 -1.31 19.83
CA MET A 17 -9.49 -0.10 20.17
C MET A 17 -11.00 -0.34 20.18
N LYS A 18 -11.51 -1.27 19.41
CA LYS A 18 -12.95 -1.60 19.41
C LYS A 18 -13.45 -2.06 20.78
N GLY A 19 -12.60 -2.74 21.54
CA GLY A 19 -12.95 -3.25 22.88
C GLY A 19 -12.85 -2.21 23.99
N LYS A 20 -12.38 -1.00 23.72
CA LYS A 20 -12.20 0.04 24.72
C LYS A 20 -13.36 1.04 24.70
N SER A 21 -13.75 1.52 25.88
CA SER A 21 -14.78 2.55 26.03
C SER A 21 -14.15 3.95 26.02
N GLY A 22 -14.98 4.97 25.78
CA GLY A 22 -14.57 6.36 25.79
C GLY A 22 -13.98 6.83 24.46
N VAL A 23 -13.34 7.98 24.49
CA VAL A 23 -12.67 8.55 23.33
C VAL A 23 -11.40 7.73 23.02
N ARG A 24 -11.26 7.35 21.76
CA ARG A 24 -10.14 6.52 21.30
C ARG A 24 -9.39 7.25 20.19
N VAL A 25 -8.08 7.35 20.33
CA VAL A 25 -7.23 8.05 19.36
C VAL A 25 -6.13 7.12 18.89
N LEU A 26 -6.04 6.93 17.58
CA LEU A 26 -4.96 6.19 16.93
C LEU A 26 -4.10 7.18 16.15
N ILE A 27 -2.80 7.20 16.45
CA ILE A 27 -1.85 8.02 15.72
C ILE A 27 -1.08 7.11 14.76
N ALA A 28 -1.31 7.28 13.47
CA ALA A 28 -0.57 6.60 12.40
C ALA A 28 0.48 7.56 11.84
N GLU A 29 1.73 7.17 11.91
CA GLU A 29 2.86 8.05 11.62
C GLU A 29 3.78 7.43 10.58
N GLU A 30 3.98 8.14 9.49
CA GLU A 30 4.91 7.74 8.44
C GLU A 30 5.32 8.97 7.61
N PRO A 31 6.60 9.12 7.24
CA PRO A 31 6.96 10.19 6.31
C PRO A 31 6.29 9.96 4.95
N CYS A 32 5.90 11.04 4.31
CA CYS A 32 5.44 10.96 2.92
C CYS A 32 6.53 10.30 2.06
N VAL A 33 6.16 9.32 1.24
CA VAL A 33 7.10 8.57 0.40
C VAL A 33 7.92 9.51 -0.49
N LEU A 34 7.27 10.52 -1.07
CA LEU A 34 7.94 11.48 -1.93
C LEU A 34 8.92 12.36 -1.15
N TYR A 35 8.53 12.79 0.04
CA TYR A 35 9.40 13.55 0.94
C TYR A 35 10.62 12.71 1.37
N ALA A 36 10.37 11.48 1.81
CA ALA A 36 11.43 10.57 2.24
C ALA A 36 12.45 10.34 1.13
N ARG A 37 11.96 10.16 -0.10
CA ARG A 37 12.82 9.94 -1.27
C ARG A 37 13.67 11.17 -1.59
N ARG A 38 13.07 12.37 -1.58
CA ARG A 38 13.74 13.62 -1.96
C ARG A 38 14.65 14.18 -0.87
N ARG A 39 14.20 14.15 0.38
CA ARG A 39 14.88 14.84 1.48
C ARG A 39 15.70 13.92 2.36
N LEU A 40 15.17 12.77 2.70
CA LEU A 40 15.85 11.84 3.59
C LEU A 40 16.78 10.90 2.85
N LYS A 41 16.67 10.81 1.53
CA LYS A 41 17.44 9.90 0.67
C LYS A 41 17.43 8.46 1.18
N LYS A 42 16.33 8.08 1.83
CA LYS A 42 16.15 6.75 2.40
C LYS A 42 15.47 5.82 1.40
N GLY A 43 15.98 4.59 1.31
CA GLY A 43 15.45 3.55 0.47
C GLY A 43 15.78 3.75 -1.01
N GLN A 44 15.66 2.67 -1.78
CA GLN A 44 15.81 2.73 -3.23
C GLN A 44 14.44 2.98 -3.86
N PRO A 45 14.37 3.73 -4.96
CA PRO A 45 13.12 3.90 -5.69
C PRO A 45 12.58 2.54 -6.13
N GLN A 46 11.34 2.24 -5.74
CA GLN A 46 10.66 1.00 -6.08
C GLN A 46 9.29 1.31 -6.64
N VAL A 47 8.80 0.42 -7.48
CA VAL A 47 7.42 0.44 -7.97
C VAL A 47 6.83 -0.95 -7.80
N ALA A 48 5.50 -1.03 -7.70
CA ALA A 48 4.81 -2.29 -7.70
C ALA A 48 4.72 -2.84 -9.11
N GLN A 49 4.83 -4.16 -9.23
CA GLN A 49 4.68 -4.89 -10.49
C GLN A 49 3.66 -6.00 -10.28
N VAL A 50 2.73 -6.14 -11.23
CA VAL A 50 1.79 -7.26 -11.23
C VAL A 50 2.53 -8.47 -11.77
N VAL A 51 2.63 -9.52 -10.96
CA VAL A 51 3.28 -10.78 -11.34
C VAL A 51 2.29 -11.91 -11.58
N GLN A 52 1.08 -11.78 -11.06
CA GLN A 52 0.01 -12.75 -11.25
C GLN A 52 -1.32 -12.02 -11.44
N GLN A 53 -1.93 -12.22 -12.59
CA GLN A 53 -3.27 -11.72 -12.88
C GLN A 53 -4.30 -12.63 -12.23
N GLY A 54 -5.52 -12.13 -12.07
CA GLY A 54 -6.64 -12.89 -11.58
C GLY A 54 -7.42 -12.17 -10.50
N GLU A 55 -8.14 -12.95 -9.71
CA GLU A 55 -9.09 -12.44 -8.72
C GLU A 55 -8.46 -11.56 -7.65
N GLU A 56 -7.29 -11.94 -7.14
CA GLU A 56 -6.61 -11.15 -6.11
C GLU A 56 -6.18 -9.77 -6.64
N ALA A 57 -5.64 -9.71 -7.85
CA ALA A 57 -5.23 -8.45 -8.46
C ALA A 57 -6.45 -7.53 -8.67
N LEU A 58 -7.55 -8.08 -9.19
CA LEU A 58 -8.78 -7.32 -9.41
C LEU A 58 -9.43 -6.86 -8.10
N ARG A 59 -9.39 -7.70 -7.07
CA ARG A 59 -9.87 -7.33 -5.74
C ARG A 59 -9.05 -6.18 -5.16
N CYS A 60 -7.74 -6.20 -5.35
CA CYS A 60 -6.88 -5.10 -4.93
C CYS A 60 -7.23 -3.78 -5.66
N LEU A 61 -7.55 -3.87 -6.95
CA LEU A 61 -8.01 -2.72 -7.72
C LEU A 61 -9.28 -2.11 -7.13
N GLU A 62 -10.23 -2.94 -6.70
CA GLU A 62 -11.49 -2.49 -6.11
C GLU A 62 -11.32 -1.92 -4.70
N GLN A 63 -10.47 -2.53 -3.89
CA GLN A 63 -10.29 -2.16 -2.49
C GLN A 63 -9.36 -0.97 -2.30
N LEU A 64 -8.35 -0.85 -3.15
CA LEU A 64 -7.31 0.17 -3.04
C LEU A 64 -7.42 1.14 -4.21
N ALA A 65 -8.10 2.25 -4.02
CA ALA A 65 -8.27 3.25 -5.08
C ALA A 65 -6.93 3.94 -5.44
N CYS A 66 -5.98 3.16 -5.91
CA CYS A 66 -4.64 3.63 -6.25
C CYS A 66 -4.64 4.30 -7.63
N PRO A 67 -4.15 5.54 -7.74
CA PRO A 67 -4.11 6.26 -9.02
C PRO A 67 -3.18 5.61 -10.05
N ALA A 68 -2.24 4.76 -9.62
CA ALA A 68 -1.34 4.03 -10.52
C ALA A 68 -2.00 2.81 -11.17
N PHE A 69 -3.14 2.35 -10.66
CA PHE A 69 -3.82 1.17 -11.19
C PHE A 69 -4.72 1.54 -12.35
N TYR A 70 -4.68 0.71 -13.41
CA TYR A 70 -5.61 0.82 -14.53
C TYR A 70 -5.94 -0.56 -15.10
N ARG A 71 -7.07 -0.66 -15.76
CA ARG A 71 -7.46 -1.88 -16.45
C ARG A 71 -6.89 -1.90 -17.86
N GLN A 72 -6.32 -3.04 -18.20
CA GLN A 72 -5.87 -3.34 -19.56
C GLN A 72 -6.61 -4.59 -20.03
N GLY A 73 -7.79 -4.40 -20.65
CA GLY A 73 -8.73 -5.51 -20.90
C GLY A 73 -9.26 -6.06 -19.58
N ASP A 74 -9.10 -7.36 -19.37
CA ASP A 74 -9.50 -8.03 -18.12
C ASP A 74 -8.36 -8.09 -17.10
N ASN A 75 -7.24 -7.49 -17.41
CA ASN A 75 -6.05 -7.50 -16.57
C ASN A 75 -5.84 -6.18 -15.84
N LEU A 76 -5.17 -6.25 -14.70
CA LEU A 76 -4.70 -5.08 -13.96
C LEU A 76 -3.30 -4.72 -14.43
N ALA A 77 -3.05 -3.43 -14.63
CA ALA A 77 -1.73 -2.89 -14.92
C ALA A 77 -1.40 -1.77 -13.96
N VAL A 78 -0.11 -1.51 -13.78
CA VAL A 78 0.42 -0.46 -12.92
C VAL A 78 1.19 0.55 -13.76
N ASP A 79 0.79 1.82 -13.67
CA ASP A 79 1.55 2.91 -14.27
C ASP A 79 2.71 3.27 -13.34
N GLU A 80 3.92 2.90 -13.77
CA GLU A 80 5.14 3.11 -12.98
C GLU A 80 5.43 4.59 -12.72
N THR A 81 4.94 5.48 -13.57
CA THR A 81 5.14 6.93 -13.38
C THR A 81 4.29 7.49 -12.25
N LEU A 82 3.14 6.89 -11.99
CA LEU A 82 2.22 7.28 -10.94
C LEU A 82 2.42 6.51 -9.64
N CYS A 83 3.09 5.36 -9.69
CA CYS A 83 3.35 4.55 -8.50
C CYS A 83 4.35 5.24 -7.57
N SER A 84 3.92 5.54 -6.34
CA SER A 84 4.78 6.19 -5.34
C SER A 84 5.75 5.22 -4.64
N GLY A 85 5.53 3.92 -4.78
CA GLY A 85 6.35 2.91 -4.12
C GLY A 85 5.99 2.66 -2.66
N CYS A 86 4.76 2.94 -2.25
CA CYS A 86 4.31 2.73 -0.86
C CYS A 86 4.18 1.24 -0.48
N MET A 87 4.08 0.36 -1.46
CA MET A 87 4.01 -1.10 -1.29
C MET A 87 2.79 -1.61 -0.51
N ILE A 88 1.73 -0.81 -0.40
CA ILE A 88 0.48 -1.22 0.26
C ILE A 88 -0.19 -2.38 -0.51
N CYS A 89 -0.16 -2.33 -1.85
CA CYS A 89 -0.74 -3.40 -2.68
C CYS A 89 -0.10 -4.77 -2.40
N LEU A 90 1.20 -4.80 -2.09
CA LEU A 90 1.89 -6.04 -1.75
C LEU A 90 1.40 -6.63 -0.42
N GLN A 91 0.95 -5.78 0.50
CA GLN A 91 0.40 -6.23 1.77
C GLN A 91 -1.03 -6.77 1.61
N ILE A 92 -1.80 -6.21 0.68
CA ILE A 92 -3.19 -6.63 0.42
C ILE A 92 -3.21 -7.91 -0.44
N ALA A 93 -2.39 -7.97 -1.47
CA ALA A 93 -2.36 -9.07 -2.43
C ALA A 93 -0.92 -9.53 -2.69
N PRO A 94 -0.28 -10.21 -1.72
CA PRO A 94 1.14 -10.56 -1.80
C PRO A 94 1.47 -11.53 -2.93
N THR A 95 0.50 -12.31 -3.40
CA THR A 95 0.71 -13.24 -4.52
C THR A 95 0.61 -12.55 -5.89
N ALA A 96 -0.10 -11.42 -5.97
CA ALA A 96 -0.34 -10.70 -7.22
C ALA A 96 0.73 -9.66 -7.53
N PHE A 97 1.41 -9.13 -6.52
CA PHE A 97 2.34 -8.02 -6.67
C PHE A 97 3.73 -8.33 -6.15
N LYS A 98 4.71 -7.68 -6.74
CA LYS A 98 6.10 -7.74 -6.32
C LYS A 98 6.73 -6.35 -6.45
N ALA A 99 7.68 -6.06 -5.59
CA ALA A 99 8.46 -4.83 -5.70
C ALA A 99 9.48 -4.95 -6.84
N LYS A 100 9.59 -3.91 -7.64
CA LYS A 100 10.54 -3.80 -8.74
C LYS A 100 11.35 -2.52 -8.56
N LYS A 101 12.64 -2.57 -8.79
CA LYS A 101 13.46 -1.36 -8.83
C LYS A 101 13.03 -0.47 -9.99
N ARG A 102 12.94 0.79 -9.69
CA ARG A 102 12.60 1.82 -10.67
C ARG A 102 13.77 2.11 -11.61
#